data_e069be3bb1c4ea635a18ad8ad010f539
#
_entry.id   e069be3bb1c4ea635a18ad8ad010f539
#
_cell.length_a   1.000
_cell.length_b   1.000
_cell.length_c   1.000
_cell.angle_alpha   90.00
_cell.angle_beta   90.00
_cell.angle_gamma   90.00
#
_symmetry.space_group_name_H-M   'P 1'
#
loop_
_entity.id
_entity.type
_entity.pdbx_description
1 polymer ?
#
loop_
_entity_poly.entity_id
_entity_poly.type
_entity_poly.pdbx_seq_one_letter_code
_entity_poly.pdbx_strand_id
1 'polypeptide(L)'
;YRGIIHRSAAVFLMAQLVYHAFYMLCSREGKRELREVWLTRRDFDDFFLAMRFNLGMDSKYPRFGRYGYKEKFQYWGATTGVFLISVTGIILWAETFSMRYLPKVVLDLTLIVHGYQGLLAFVILLFWHLYIVHLHPSVFPMNRAWLTGRVDAEWLRQEHPAEYEKLKGEGVI
;
A
#
# COMPACT_ATOMS: atom_id res chain seq x y z
N TYR A 1 -22.41 -18.44 10.24
CA TYR A 1 -20.95 -18.46 10.38
C TYR A 1 -20.26 -17.36 9.57
N ARG A 2 -20.61 -17.12 8.27
CA ARG A 2 -19.97 -16.11 7.38
C ARG A 2 -19.94 -14.69 8.00
N GLY A 3 -21.07 -14.24 8.57
CA GLY A 3 -21.15 -12.93 9.21
C GLY A 3 -20.26 -12.78 10.44
N ILE A 4 -20.11 -13.84 11.23
CA ILE A 4 -19.22 -13.83 12.41
C ILE A 4 -17.76 -13.73 11.96
N ILE A 5 -17.34 -14.58 11.02
CA ILE A 5 -15.97 -14.58 10.50
C ILE A 5 -15.62 -13.20 9.93
N HIS A 6 -16.52 -12.64 9.10
CA HIS A 6 -16.32 -11.33 8.51
C HIS A 6 -16.17 -10.22 9.56
N ARG A 7 -17.05 -10.18 10.56
CA ARG A 7 -16.99 -9.17 11.64
C ARG A 7 -15.75 -9.34 12.52
N SER A 8 -15.37 -10.58 12.85
CA SER A 8 -14.14 -10.85 13.59
C SER A 8 -12.90 -10.36 12.81
N ALA A 9 -12.80 -10.71 11.52
CA ALA A 9 -11.72 -10.23 10.67
C ALA A 9 -11.71 -8.69 10.54
N ALA A 10 -12.89 -8.05 10.46
CA ALA A 10 -13.02 -6.61 10.42
C ALA A 10 -12.51 -5.93 11.71
N VAL A 11 -12.77 -6.51 12.89
CA VAL A 11 -12.22 -5.99 14.16
C VAL A 11 -10.69 -6.03 14.15
N PHE A 12 -10.09 -7.14 13.72
CA PHE A 12 -8.62 -7.23 13.59
C PHE A 12 -8.06 -6.23 12.59
N LEU A 13 -8.71 -6.06 11.44
CA LEU A 13 -8.29 -5.10 10.42
C LEU A 13 -8.36 -3.65 10.94
N MET A 14 -9.43 -3.29 11.63
CA MET A 14 -9.58 -1.96 12.25
C MET A 14 -8.56 -1.73 13.37
N ALA A 15 -8.31 -2.72 14.22
CA ALA A 15 -7.28 -2.64 15.26
C ALA A 15 -5.88 -2.42 14.65
N GLN A 16 -5.57 -3.15 13.57
CA GLN A 16 -4.32 -2.97 12.83
C GLN A 16 -4.22 -1.57 12.20
N LEU A 17 -5.31 -1.05 11.61
CA LEU A 17 -5.34 0.31 11.05
C LEU A 17 -5.05 1.37 12.11
N VAL A 18 -5.71 1.27 13.27
CA VAL A 18 -5.49 2.18 14.41
C VAL A 18 -4.05 2.08 14.93
N TYR A 19 -3.54 0.86 15.12
CA TYR A 19 -2.16 0.63 15.54
C TYR A 19 -1.17 1.22 14.53
N HIS A 20 -1.38 0.97 13.23
CA HIS A 20 -0.52 1.51 12.17
C HIS A 20 -0.52 3.04 12.16
N ALA A 21 -1.70 3.66 12.21
CA ALA A 21 -1.83 5.12 12.28
C ALA A 21 -1.12 5.68 13.53
N PHE A 22 -1.31 5.07 14.69
CA PHE A 22 -0.63 5.46 15.91
C PHE A 22 0.90 5.33 15.79
N TYR A 23 1.39 4.20 15.27
CA TYR A 23 2.83 4.00 15.05
C TYR A 23 3.41 5.07 14.12
N MET A 24 2.77 5.30 12.96
CA MET A 24 3.25 6.26 11.96
C MET A 24 3.25 7.71 12.48
N LEU A 25 2.28 8.08 13.32
CA LEU A 25 2.12 9.44 13.82
C LEU A 25 2.86 9.71 15.13
N CYS A 26 3.08 8.68 15.98
CA CYS A 26 3.62 8.87 17.33
C CYS A 26 5.06 8.40 17.49
N SER A 27 5.51 7.35 16.76
CA SER A 27 6.89 6.89 16.88
C SER A 27 7.87 7.75 16.06
N ARG A 28 9.15 7.74 16.45
CA ARG A 28 10.21 8.44 15.69
C ARG A 28 10.45 7.76 14.35
N GLU A 29 10.50 6.45 14.36
CA GLU A 29 10.68 5.61 13.17
C GLU A 29 9.51 5.76 12.22
N GLY A 30 8.27 5.68 12.72
CA GLY A 30 7.05 5.85 11.92
C GLY A 30 6.99 7.22 11.24
N LYS A 31 7.33 8.30 11.95
CA LYS A 31 7.41 9.64 11.35
C LYS A 31 8.47 9.75 10.26
N ARG A 32 9.60 9.03 10.39
CA ARG A 32 10.62 8.98 9.35
C ARG A 32 10.08 8.22 8.14
N GLU A 33 9.52 7.03 8.34
CA GLU A 33 8.93 6.23 7.27
C GLU A 33 7.77 6.96 6.57
N LEU A 34 6.91 7.66 7.33
CA LEU A 34 5.83 8.47 6.75
C LEU A 34 6.34 9.56 5.80
N ARG A 35 7.47 10.20 6.13
CA ARG A 35 8.10 11.19 5.24
C ARG A 35 8.65 10.54 3.97
N GLU A 36 9.23 9.35 4.08
CA GLU A 36 9.78 8.63 2.93
C GLU A 36 8.70 8.10 1.98
N VAL A 37 7.54 7.65 2.51
CA VAL A 37 6.41 7.17 1.69
C VAL A 37 5.47 8.29 1.24
N TRP A 38 5.71 9.56 1.65
CA TRP A 38 4.87 10.67 1.24
C TRP A 38 4.96 10.91 -0.26
N LEU A 39 3.80 11.11 -0.89
CA LEU A 39 3.73 11.39 -2.33
C LEU A 39 4.23 12.81 -2.63
N THR A 40 5.11 12.90 -3.60
CA THR A 40 5.71 14.15 -4.08
C THR A 40 5.43 14.33 -5.58
N ARG A 41 5.64 15.53 -6.10
CA ARG A 41 5.53 15.77 -7.56
C ARG A 41 6.47 14.86 -8.36
N ARG A 42 7.66 14.60 -7.83
CA ARG A 42 8.64 13.70 -8.45
C ARG A 42 8.09 12.29 -8.69
N ASP A 43 7.25 11.77 -7.81
CA ASP A 43 6.65 10.43 -7.96
C ASP A 43 5.74 10.35 -9.19
N PHE A 44 5.04 11.43 -9.51
CA PHE A 44 4.24 11.54 -10.74
C PHE A 44 5.12 11.69 -11.98
N ASP A 45 6.18 12.50 -11.91
CA ASP A 45 7.14 12.65 -13.00
C ASP A 45 7.83 11.31 -13.28
N ASP A 46 8.24 10.58 -12.26
CA ASP A 46 8.85 9.24 -12.36
C ASP A 46 7.85 8.22 -12.95
N PHE A 47 6.57 8.30 -12.59
CA PHE A 47 5.54 7.46 -13.19
C PHE A 47 5.41 7.71 -14.71
N PHE A 48 5.31 8.96 -15.12
CA PHE A 48 5.21 9.29 -16.56
C PHE A 48 6.49 8.96 -17.31
N LEU A 49 7.65 9.16 -16.69
CA LEU A 49 8.95 8.79 -17.28
C LEU A 49 9.04 7.27 -17.48
N ALA A 50 8.67 6.49 -16.47
CA ALA A 50 8.64 5.04 -16.55
C ALA A 50 7.66 4.54 -17.62
N MET A 51 6.49 5.17 -17.73
CA MET A 51 5.52 4.84 -18.77
C MET A 51 6.08 5.12 -20.18
N ARG A 52 6.70 6.28 -20.39
CA ARG A 52 7.34 6.64 -21.67
C ARG A 52 8.49 5.69 -22.02
N PHE A 53 9.30 5.30 -21.03
CA PHE A 53 10.36 4.32 -21.21
C PHE A 53 9.80 2.96 -21.65
N ASN A 54 8.77 2.45 -20.98
CA ASN A 54 8.14 1.17 -21.30
C ASN A 54 7.45 1.17 -22.69
N LEU A 55 7.03 2.34 -23.17
CA LEU A 55 6.48 2.52 -24.52
C LEU A 55 7.56 2.75 -25.57
N GLY A 56 8.85 2.71 -25.22
CA GLY A 56 9.97 2.96 -26.12
C GLY A 56 10.12 4.42 -26.55
N MET A 57 9.45 5.36 -25.85
CA MET A 57 9.45 6.78 -26.14
C MET A 57 10.58 7.55 -25.42
N ASP A 58 11.25 6.90 -24.48
CA ASP A 58 12.36 7.47 -23.71
C ASP A 58 13.45 6.41 -23.51
N SER A 59 14.72 6.84 -23.42
CA SER A 59 15.86 5.96 -23.17
C SER A 59 16.26 5.89 -21.69
N LYS A 60 15.67 6.75 -20.86
CA LYS A 60 16.02 6.84 -19.44
C LYS A 60 14.91 6.25 -18.59
N TYR A 61 15.28 5.37 -17.65
CA TYR A 61 14.38 4.88 -16.61
C TYR A 61 14.58 5.70 -15.32
N PRO A 62 13.53 5.95 -14.52
CA PRO A 62 13.65 6.67 -13.25
C PRO A 62 14.60 5.97 -12.27
N ARG A 63 15.36 6.74 -11.51
CA ARG A 63 16.26 6.22 -10.46
C ARG A 63 15.58 6.40 -9.10
N PHE A 64 15.14 5.30 -8.54
CA PHE A 64 14.40 5.30 -7.27
C PHE A 64 15.33 5.37 -6.06
N GLY A 65 14.88 6.12 -5.03
CA GLY A 65 15.43 6.08 -3.69
C GLY A 65 14.87 4.90 -2.89
N ARG A 66 14.74 5.04 -1.58
CA ARG A 66 14.23 3.99 -0.67
C ARG A 66 12.86 3.46 -1.09
N TYR A 67 11.96 4.35 -1.50
CA TYR A 67 10.66 4.02 -2.09
C TYR A 67 10.50 4.74 -3.42
N GLY A 68 10.15 4.00 -4.45
CA GLY A 68 9.72 4.54 -5.73
C GLY A 68 8.22 4.86 -5.75
N TYR A 69 7.74 5.38 -6.87
CA TYR A 69 6.32 5.71 -7.03
C TYR A 69 5.41 4.49 -6.88
N LYS A 70 5.87 3.29 -7.28
CA LYS A 70 5.09 2.04 -7.20
C LYS A 70 4.75 1.69 -5.75
N GLU A 71 5.76 1.68 -4.87
CA GLU A 71 5.62 1.38 -3.45
C GLU A 71 4.78 2.44 -2.75
N LYS A 72 4.98 3.71 -3.07
CA LYS A 72 4.22 4.83 -2.50
C LYS A 72 2.75 4.79 -2.91
N PHE A 73 2.44 4.57 -4.20
CA PHE A 73 1.05 4.43 -4.66
C PHE A 73 0.37 3.22 -4.07
N GLN A 74 1.07 2.09 -3.94
CA GLN A 74 0.54 0.90 -3.30
C GLN A 74 0.25 1.14 -1.81
N TYR A 75 1.17 1.78 -1.09
CA TYR A 75 0.98 2.11 0.33
C TYR A 75 -0.25 3.01 0.55
N TRP A 76 -0.34 4.11 -0.19
CA TRP A 76 -1.46 5.05 -0.04
C TRP A 76 -2.77 4.46 -0.56
N GLY A 77 -2.75 3.70 -1.64
CA GLY A 77 -3.91 2.97 -2.14
C GLY A 77 -4.44 1.96 -1.13
N ALA A 78 -3.55 1.16 -0.53
CA ALA A 78 -3.91 0.19 0.51
C ALA A 78 -4.43 0.89 1.77
N THR A 79 -3.75 1.90 2.27
CA THR A 79 -4.13 2.63 3.49
C THR A 79 -5.50 3.32 3.32
N THR A 80 -5.70 4.01 2.21
CA THR A 80 -6.99 4.65 1.89
C THR A 80 -8.09 3.61 1.69
N GLY A 81 -7.78 2.50 1.02
CA GLY A 81 -8.73 1.41 0.81
C GLY A 81 -9.17 0.74 2.11
N VAL A 82 -8.23 0.46 3.02
CA VAL A 82 -8.53 -0.09 4.36
C VAL A 82 -9.33 0.89 5.21
N PHE A 83 -9.01 2.18 5.15
CA PHE A 83 -9.80 3.21 5.82
C PHE A 83 -11.24 3.25 5.29
N LEU A 84 -11.40 3.31 3.97
CA LEU A 84 -12.71 3.37 3.32
C LEU A 84 -13.58 2.13 3.62
N ILE A 85 -13.00 0.92 3.53
CA ILE A 85 -13.74 -0.31 3.82
C ILE A 85 -14.11 -0.41 5.31
N SER A 86 -13.27 0.13 6.20
CA SER A 86 -13.55 0.18 7.64
C SER A 86 -14.70 1.14 7.96
N VAL A 87 -14.68 2.35 7.42
CA VAL A 87 -15.76 3.35 7.63
C VAL A 87 -17.09 2.83 7.08
N THR A 88 -17.09 2.34 5.84
CA THR A 88 -18.30 1.78 5.22
C THR A 88 -18.80 0.54 5.96
N GLY A 89 -17.89 -0.32 6.44
CA GLY A 89 -18.20 -1.49 7.23
C GLY A 89 -18.85 -1.16 8.59
N ILE A 90 -18.38 -0.11 9.28
CA ILE A 90 -18.98 0.38 10.53
C ILE A 90 -20.40 0.91 10.28
N ILE A 91 -20.62 1.69 9.22
CA ILE A 91 -21.94 2.21 8.84
C ILE A 91 -22.92 1.06 8.61
N LEU A 92 -22.50 0.03 7.87
CA LEU A 92 -23.32 -1.16 7.58
C LEU A 92 -23.53 -2.05 8.79
N TRP A 93 -22.53 -2.15 9.69
CA TRP A 93 -22.65 -2.93 10.91
C TRP A 93 -23.66 -2.31 11.88
N ALA A 94 -23.66 -0.99 11.98
CA ALA A 94 -24.59 -0.23 12.82
C ALA A 94 -25.83 0.24 12.04
N GLU A 95 -26.37 -0.57 11.12
CA GLU A 95 -27.42 -0.21 10.16
C GLU A 95 -28.62 0.49 10.82
N THR A 96 -29.16 -0.08 11.91
CA THR A 96 -30.32 0.48 12.64
C THR A 96 -30.02 1.89 13.18
N PHE A 97 -28.79 2.14 13.66
CA PHE A 97 -28.37 3.46 14.12
C PHE A 97 -28.15 4.38 12.91
N SER A 98 -27.50 3.89 11.89
CA SER A 98 -27.19 4.66 10.68
C SER A 98 -28.46 5.12 9.96
N MET A 99 -29.49 4.30 9.86
CA MET A 99 -30.78 4.66 9.28
C MET A 99 -31.52 5.81 10.01
N ARG A 100 -31.16 6.06 11.27
CA ARG A 100 -31.76 7.19 12.03
C ARG A 100 -31.22 8.55 11.56
N TYR A 101 -29.99 8.58 11.03
CA TYR A 101 -29.28 9.82 10.70
C TYR A 101 -28.95 9.96 9.22
N LEU A 102 -28.89 8.86 8.50
CA LEU A 102 -28.50 8.83 7.08
C LEU A 102 -29.69 8.47 6.19
N PRO A 103 -29.88 9.20 5.08
CA PRO A 103 -30.87 8.83 4.07
C PRO A 103 -30.57 7.45 3.47
N LYS A 104 -31.62 6.75 3.04
CA LYS A 104 -31.50 5.40 2.42
C LYS A 104 -30.47 5.36 1.29
N VAL A 105 -30.44 6.38 0.44
CA VAL A 105 -29.49 6.46 -0.69
C VAL A 105 -28.03 6.40 -0.23
N VAL A 106 -27.70 6.98 0.92
CA VAL A 106 -26.34 6.91 1.47
C VAL A 106 -26.00 5.49 1.91
N LEU A 107 -26.95 4.77 2.50
CA LEU A 107 -26.75 3.37 2.90
C LEU A 107 -26.60 2.45 1.68
N ASP A 108 -27.42 2.66 0.64
CA ASP A 108 -27.31 1.92 -0.61
C ASP A 108 -25.95 2.16 -1.28
N LEU A 109 -25.48 3.40 -1.34
CA LEU A 109 -24.14 3.74 -1.84
C LEU A 109 -23.03 3.15 -0.96
N THR A 110 -23.18 3.18 0.35
CA THR A 110 -22.22 2.58 1.29
C THR A 110 -22.08 1.08 1.04
N LEU A 111 -23.19 0.37 0.82
CA LEU A 111 -23.17 -1.06 0.49
C LEU A 111 -22.43 -1.34 -0.82
N ILE A 112 -22.71 -0.55 -1.85
CA ILE A 112 -22.04 -0.66 -3.16
C ILE A 112 -20.53 -0.42 -3.02
N VAL A 113 -20.16 0.69 -2.38
CA VAL A 113 -18.75 1.05 -2.18
C VAL A 113 -18.02 -0.02 -1.36
N HIS A 114 -18.62 -0.50 -0.27
CA HIS A 114 -18.04 -1.56 0.57
C HIS A 114 -17.79 -2.85 -0.23
N GLY A 115 -18.76 -3.29 -1.00
CA GLY A 115 -18.67 -4.50 -1.80
C GLY A 115 -17.62 -4.39 -2.92
N TYR A 116 -17.63 -3.31 -3.69
CA TYR A 116 -16.65 -3.12 -4.77
C TYR A 116 -15.25 -2.85 -4.25
N GLN A 117 -15.11 -2.12 -3.13
CA GLN A 117 -13.81 -1.93 -2.48
C GLN A 117 -13.24 -3.26 -1.97
N GLY A 118 -14.08 -4.13 -1.39
CA GLY A 118 -13.68 -5.47 -0.98
C GLY A 118 -13.21 -6.34 -2.15
N LEU A 119 -13.96 -6.31 -3.27
CA LEU A 119 -13.56 -7.02 -4.48
C LEU A 119 -12.24 -6.46 -5.05
N LEU A 120 -12.11 -5.14 -5.14
CA LEU A 120 -10.88 -4.49 -5.61
C LEU A 120 -9.67 -4.86 -4.74
N ALA A 121 -9.81 -4.81 -3.42
CA ALA A 121 -8.76 -5.21 -2.50
C ALA A 121 -8.35 -6.69 -2.69
N PHE A 122 -9.33 -7.58 -2.85
CA PHE A 122 -9.07 -9.00 -3.14
C PHE A 122 -8.29 -9.19 -4.44
N VAL A 123 -8.70 -8.53 -5.52
CA VAL A 123 -8.03 -8.62 -6.83
C VAL A 123 -6.60 -8.08 -6.75
N ILE A 124 -6.40 -6.93 -6.10
CA ILE A 124 -5.05 -6.34 -5.94
C ILE A 124 -4.16 -7.25 -5.10
N LEU A 125 -4.66 -7.80 -3.99
CA LEU A 125 -3.88 -8.71 -3.14
C LEU A 125 -3.55 -10.01 -3.87
N LEU A 126 -4.50 -10.60 -4.58
CA LEU A 126 -4.31 -11.88 -5.26
C LEU A 126 -3.36 -11.76 -6.46
N PHE A 127 -3.54 -10.76 -7.31
CA PHE A 127 -2.77 -10.68 -8.56
C PHE A 127 -1.54 -9.78 -8.43
N TRP A 128 -1.71 -8.57 -7.94
CA TRP A 128 -0.62 -7.60 -7.89
C TRP A 128 0.36 -7.88 -6.76
N HIS A 129 -0.13 -7.93 -5.52
CA HIS A 129 0.74 -8.12 -4.36
C HIS A 129 1.43 -9.49 -4.36
N LEU A 130 0.68 -10.57 -4.65
CA LEU A 130 1.24 -11.91 -4.75
C LEU A 130 2.31 -11.99 -5.85
N TYR A 131 2.05 -11.39 -7.02
CA TYR A 131 3.03 -11.35 -8.11
C TYR A 131 4.31 -10.63 -7.68
N ILE A 132 4.21 -9.40 -7.16
CA ILE A 132 5.37 -8.58 -6.80
C ILE A 132 6.21 -9.23 -5.68
N VAL A 133 5.55 -9.87 -4.70
CA VAL A 133 6.26 -10.42 -3.51
C VAL A 133 6.82 -11.81 -3.76
N HIS A 134 6.19 -12.62 -4.62
CA HIS A 134 6.54 -14.03 -4.77
C HIS A 134 6.96 -14.44 -6.18
N LEU A 135 6.31 -13.89 -7.21
CA LEU A 135 6.44 -14.42 -8.58
C LEU A 135 7.32 -13.56 -9.48
N HIS A 136 7.61 -12.31 -9.10
CA HIS A 136 8.46 -11.43 -9.91
C HIS A 136 9.88 -12.04 -10.02
N PRO A 137 10.49 -12.08 -11.23
CA PRO A 137 11.78 -12.75 -11.45
C PRO A 137 12.91 -12.25 -10.53
N SER A 138 12.90 -10.96 -10.16
CA SER A 138 13.96 -10.39 -9.30
C SER A 138 13.87 -10.81 -7.82
N VAL A 139 12.76 -11.42 -7.39
CA VAL A 139 12.54 -11.80 -5.98
C VAL A 139 12.15 -13.26 -5.79
N PHE A 140 11.96 -14.01 -6.88
CA PHE A 140 11.51 -15.42 -6.82
C PHE A 140 12.46 -16.30 -5.96
N PRO A 141 11.94 -17.20 -5.09
CA PRO A 141 10.52 -17.54 -4.88
C PRO A 141 9.78 -16.60 -3.92
N MET A 142 10.46 -15.70 -3.23
CA MET A 142 9.86 -14.74 -2.31
C MET A 142 10.83 -13.63 -1.92
N ASN A 143 10.36 -12.40 -1.83
CA ASN A 143 11.10 -11.32 -1.18
C ASN A 143 11.18 -11.59 0.34
N ARG A 144 12.39 -11.80 0.85
CA ARG A 144 12.64 -12.13 2.26
C ARG A 144 12.87 -10.91 3.15
N ALA A 145 12.86 -9.70 2.61
CA ALA A 145 13.16 -8.48 3.36
C ALA A 145 12.26 -8.29 4.59
N TRP A 146 10.98 -8.62 4.46
CA TRP A 146 10.01 -8.52 5.55
C TRP A 146 10.32 -9.46 6.74
N LEU A 147 10.99 -10.59 6.49
CA LEU A 147 11.35 -11.58 7.51
C LEU A 147 12.75 -11.35 8.08
N THR A 148 13.71 -10.98 7.22
CA THR A 148 15.13 -10.87 7.61
C THR A 148 15.57 -9.46 7.93
N GLY A 149 14.79 -8.46 7.52
CA GLY A 149 15.18 -7.05 7.58
C GLY A 149 16.33 -6.69 6.62
N ARG A 150 16.70 -7.59 5.69
CA ARG A 150 17.83 -7.43 4.77
C ARG A 150 17.40 -7.59 3.34
N VAL A 151 18.03 -6.86 2.46
CA VAL A 151 17.89 -6.98 1.00
C VAL A 151 19.25 -7.28 0.39
N ASP A 152 19.26 -7.95 -0.75
CA ASP A 152 20.48 -8.19 -1.52
C ASP A 152 21.00 -6.87 -2.10
N ALA A 153 22.32 -6.65 -2.04
CA ALA A 153 22.92 -5.40 -2.51
C ALA A 153 22.81 -5.23 -4.02
N GLU A 154 22.87 -6.32 -4.77
CA GLU A 154 22.71 -6.28 -6.24
C GLU A 154 21.28 -5.96 -6.63
N TRP A 155 20.28 -6.57 -5.92
CA TRP A 155 18.87 -6.23 -6.10
C TRP A 155 18.62 -4.74 -5.79
N LEU A 156 19.19 -4.22 -4.68
CA LEU A 156 19.05 -2.81 -4.30
C LEU A 156 19.65 -1.89 -5.37
N ARG A 157 20.79 -2.27 -5.95
CA ARG A 157 21.46 -1.52 -7.02
C ARG A 157 20.61 -1.43 -8.29
N GLN A 158 19.88 -2.49 -8.62
CA GLN A 158 19.05 -2.57 -9.82
C GLN A 158 17.71 -1.86 -9.65
N GLU A 159 16.99 -2.13 -8.55
CA GLU A 159 15.64 -1.61 -8.33
C GLU A 159 15.62 -0.21 -7.68
N HIS A 160 16.60 0.08 -6.79
CA HIS A 160 16.70 1.32 -6.03
C HIS A 160 18.10 1.96 -6.13
N PRO A 161 18.56 2.31 -7.34
CA PRO A 161 19.94 2.75 -7.56
C PRO A 161 20.32 4.02 -6.77
N ALA A 162 19.39 4.94 -6.53
CA ALA A 162 19.69 6.14 -5.76
C ALA A 162 19.86 5.84 -4.26
N GLU A 163 19.10 4.88 -3.71
CA GLU A 163 19.28 4.42 -2.33
C GLU A 163 20.58 3.64 -2.18
N TYR A 164 20.92 2.80 -3.15
CA TYR A 164 22.21 2.08 -3.16
C TYR A 164 23.41 3.05 -3.09
N GLU A 165 23.45 4.08 -3.94
CA GLU A 165 24.53 5.08 -3.94
C GLU A 165 24.61 5.85 -2.62
N LYS A 166 23.45 6.19 -2.04
CA LYS A 166 23.38 6.85 -0.73
C LYS A 166 24.00 5.97 0.37
N LEU A 167 23.58 4.72 0.50
CA LEU A 167 24.07 3.78 1.52
C LEU A 167 25.55 3.46 1.34
N LYS A 168 26.03 3.37 0.10
CA LYS A 168 27.45 3.22 -0.22
C LYS A 168 28.26 4.44 0.22
N GLY A 169 27.73 5.66 -0.01
CA GLY A 169 28.36 6.89 0.45
C GLY A 169 28.40 7.04 1.99
N GLU A 170 27.44 6.43 2.67
CA GLU A 170 27.37 6.38 4.14
C GLU A 170 28.22 5.23 4.76
N GLY A 171 28.83 4.38 3.93
CA GLY A 171 29.65 3.25 4.39
C GLY A 171 28.86 2.11 5.04
N VAL A 172 27.58 1.98 4.69
CA VAL A 172 26.69 0.92 5.19
C VAL A 172 26.84 -0.36 4.38
N ILE A 173 27.19 -0.22 3.09
CA ILE A 173 27.43 -1.30 2.11
C ILE A 173 28.70 -1.05 1.32
#